data_087f3fd763b8110611ac1bfdac47b95a
#
_entry.id   087f3fd763b8110611ac1bfdac47b95a
#
_cell.length_a   1.000
_cell.length_b   1.000
_cell.length_c   1.000
_cell.angle_alpha   90.00
_cell.angle_beta   90.00
_cell.angle_gamma   90.00
#
_symmetry.space_group_name_H-M   'P 1'
#
loop_
_entity.id
_entity.type
_entity.pdbx_description
1 polymer ?
#
loop_
_entity_poly.entity_id
_entity_poly.type
_entity_poly.pdbx_seq_one_letter_code
_entity_poly.pdbx_strand_id
1 'polypeptide(L)'
;MTTKRLMVIVAHPDDESFPIGGTIAKVVAEGGEVMLVTATRGEAGIPDMKPDEAGGLRERELRAACKALGVKALQFLGYRDGTLDQVDNHDAIEQLIALMRTFRPDAIITFGPDGISGHPDHVTVHQWATAAFQRARRAGWARRLYYITPSEATAQGCGVPPSSKQVGGAVAFIDVGAHLVTKVRAMQCHASQQPPFAGDPEEAASQLVCHETFTRIWPTNGPDIEETVFEPAAPQRRQPLGTPVFVAAN
;
A
#
# COMPACT_ATOMS: atom_id res chain seq x y z
N MET A 1 -18.70 -14.41 2.17
CA MET A 1 -17.64 -13.76 1.33
C MET A 1 -16.32 -13.92 2.07
N THR A 2 -15.23 -14.29 1.38
CA THR A 2 -13.91 -14.36 2.01
C THR A 2 -13.37 -12.95 2.22
N THR A 3 -12.82 -12.67 3.40
CA THR A 3 -12.21 -11.38 3.75
C THR A 3 -11.04 -11.10 2.81
N LYS A 4 -11.01 -9.94 2.15
CA LYS A 4 -9.92 -9.50 1.29
C LYS A 4 -8.70 -9.13 2.14
N ARG A 5 -7.50 -9.50 1.71
CA ARG A 5 -6.25 -9.29 2.42
C ARG A 5 -5.26 -8.50 1.60
N LEU A 6 -4.90 -7.31 2.07
CA LEU A 6 -3.89 -6.46 1.49
C LEU A 6 -2.61 -6.52 2.32
N MET A 7 -1.47 -6.76 1.68
CA MET A 7 -0.15 -6.58 2.29
C MET A 7 0.52 -5.35 1.67
N VAL A 8 0.96 -4.44 2.51
CA VAL A 8 1.74 -3.26 2.11
C VAL A 8 3.16 -3.45 2.60
N ILE A 9 4.15 -3.29 1.72
CA ILE A 9 5.57 -3.49 2.03
C ILE A 9 6.30 -2.21 1.69
N VAL A 10 6.87 -1.55 2.72
CA VAL A 10 7.53 -0.24 2.63
C VAL A 10 8.86 -0.22 3.37
N ALA A 11 9.64 0.85 3.22
CA ALA A 11 10.96 0.98 3.80
C ALA A 11 10.93 1.62 5.19
N HIS A 12 10.21 2.72 5.36
CA HIS A 12 10.26 3.55 6.55
C HIS A 12 8.87 3.83 7.12
N PRO A 13 8.75 4.20 8.41
CA PRO A 13 7.55 4.81 8.95
C PRO A 13 7.23 6.11 8.22
N ASP A 14 6.01 6.27 7.73
CA ASP A 14 5.38 7.32 6.92
C ASP A 14 5.04 6.91 5.47
N ASP A 15 5.81 6.02 4.87
CA ASP A 15 5.58 5.51 3.50
C ASP A 15 4.17 4.92 3.30
N GLU A 16 3.54 4.40 4.35
CA GLU A 16 2.19 3.84 4.29
C GLU A 16 1.11 4.94 4.27
N SER A 17 1.39 6.08 4.87
CA SER A 17 0.40 7.15 5.05
C SER A 17 0.30 8.06 3.84
N PHE A 18 1.43 8.48 3.26
CA PHE A 18 1.48 9.47 2.20
C PHE A 18 0.96 8.95 0.86
N PRO A 19 1.51 7.88 0.25
CA PRO A 19 1.07 7.41 -1.06
C PRO A 19 -0.10 6.41 -1.02
N ILE A 20 -0.38 5.76 0.13
CA ILE A 20 -1.26 4.59 0.19
C ILE A 20 -2.33 4.69 1.28
N GLY A 21 -2.27 5.69 2.15
CA GLY A 21 -3.12 5.78 3.35
C GLY A 21 -4.62 5.74 3.05
N GLY A 22 -5.05 6.37 1.96
CA GLY A 22 -6.44 6.33 1.53
C GLY A 22 -6.89 4.94 1.09
N THR A 23 -6.06 4.23 0.33
CA THR A 23 -6.32 2.84 -0.10
C THR A 23 -6.38 1.88 1.09
N ILE A 24 -5.45 2.03 2.06
CA ILE A 24 -5.49 1.24 3.30
C ILE A 24 -6.80 1.47 4.04
N ALA A 25 -7.18 2.73 4.28
CA ALA A 25 -8.41 3.10 4.96
C ALA A 25 -9.66 2.57 4.24
N LYS A 26 -9.70 2.66 2.90
CA LYS A 26 -10.77 2.12 2.08
C LYS A 26 -10.90 0.60 2.23
N VAL A 27 -9.80 -0.14 2.12
CA VAL A 27 -9.79 -1.60 2.26
C VAL A 27 -10.32 -2.03 3.63
N VAL A 28 -9.91 -1.34 4.70
CA VAL A 28 -10.39 -1.61 6.06
C VAL A 28 -11.89 -1.29 6.20
N ALA A 29 -12.34 -0.15 5.69
CA ALA A 29 -13.75 0.25 5.73
C ALA A 29 -14.66 -0.72 4.96
N GLU A 30 -14.15 -1.35 3.90
CA GLU A 30 -14.84 -2.40 3.14
C GLU A 30 -14.76 -3.80 3.80
N GLY A 31 -14.23 -3.90 5.03
CA GLY A 31 -14.13 -5.15 5.79
C GLY A 31 -12.93 -6.02 5.41
N GLY A 32 -11.96 -5.48 4.69
CA GLY A 32 -10.69 -6.13 4.40
C GLY A 32 -9.72 -6.10 5.58
N GLU A 33 -8.69 -6.93 5.50
CA GLU A 33 -7.61 -6.99 6.47
C GLU A 33 -6.33 -6.46 5.83
N VAL A 34 -5.61 -5.59 6.54
CA VAL A 34 -4.34 -5.03 6.08
C VAL A 34 -3.20 -5.47 7.00
N MET A 35 -2.12 -5.98 6.40
CA MET A 35 -0.83 -6.16 7.04
C MET A 35 0.14 -5.14 6.46
N LEU A 36 0.74 -4.33 7.33
CA LEU A 36 1.84 -3.43 6.98
C LEU A 36 3.16 -4.08 7.38
N VAL A 37 4.10 -4.11 6.45
CA VAL A 37 5.48 -4.54 6.65
C VAL A 37 6.38 -3.35 6.35
N THR A 38 7.18 -2.93 7.32
CA THR A 38 8.22 -1.90 7.12
C THR A 38 9.61 -2.49 7.35
N ALA A 39 10.58 -2.12 6.52
CA ALA A 39 11.92 -2.67 6.63
C ALA A 39 12.66 -2.15 7.84
N THR A 40 12.50 -0.88 8.19
CA THR A 40 13.26 -0.16 9.23
C THR A 40 12.33 0.52 10.22
N ARG A 41 12.91 1.11 11.27
CA ARG A 41 12.21 2.00 12.21
C ARG A 41 12.42 3.47 11.89
N GLY A 42 13.10 3.78 10.77
CA GLY A 42 13.37 5.15 10.36
C GLY A 42 14.42 5.85 11.21
N GLU A 43 15.46 5.15 11.63
CA GLU A 43 16.48 5.59 12.60
C GLU A 43 17.30 6.78 12.12
N ALA A 44 17.42 6.98 10.81
CA ALA A 44 18.18 8.09 10.20
C ALA A 44 17.30 9.31 9.86
N GLY A 45 15.97 9.21 10.02
CA GLY A 45 15.03 10.22 9.52
C GLY A 45 14.83 11.44 10.41
N ILE A 46 15.56 11.59 11.53
CA ILE A 46 15.47 12.78 12.39
C ILE A 46 16.88 13.33 12.61
N PRO A 47 17.23 14.48 11.99
CA PRO A 47 18.53 15.12 12.17
C PRO A 47 18.80 15.40 13.66
N ASP A 48 20.05 15.30 14.08
CA ASP A 48 20.53 15.62 15.43
C ASP A 48 19.96 14.74 16.57
N MET A 49 19.13 13.72 16.25
CA MET A 49 18.67 12.74 17.22
C MET A 49 19.49 11.45 17.13
N LYS A 50 19.74 10.79 18.28
CA LYS A 50 20.39 9.47 18.25
C LYS A 50 19.52 8.45 17.51
N PRO A 51 20.13 7.57 16.70
CA PRO A 51 19.36 6.63 15.85
C PRO A 51 18.33 5.80 16.63
N ASP A 52 18.70 5.27 17.81
CA ASP A 52 17.77 4.45 18.60
C ASP A 52 16.60 5.28 19.18
N GLU A 53 16.85 6.55 19.52
CA GLU A 53 15.81 7.47 20.00
C GLU A 53 14.87 7.85 18.83
N ALA A 54 15.44 8.17 17.66
CA ALA A 54 14.70 8.47 16.44
C ALA A 54 13.82 7.27 16.01
N GLY A 55 14.42 6.08 15.93
CA GLY A 55 13.69 4.86 15.60
C GLY A 55 12.58 4.55 16.60
N GLY A 56 12.83 4.77 17.90
CA GLY A 56 11.82 4.60 18.95
C GLY A 56 10.66 5.60 18.84
N LEU A 57 10.94 6.85 18.45
CA LEU A 57 9.91 7.86 18.20
C LEU A 57 9.08 7.50 16.97
N ARG A 58 9.72 7.27 15.82
CA ARG A 58 9.06 6.96 14.56
C ARG A 58 8.28 5.64 14.61
N GLU A 59 8.73 4.65 15.37
CA GLU A 59 7.94 3.44 15.63
C GLU A 59 6.63 3.75 16.36
N ARG A 60 6.65 4.64 17.38
CA ARG A 60 5.41 5.06 18.07
C ARG A 60 4.46 5.80 17.13
N GLU A 61 5.00 6.67 16.29
CA GLU A 61 4.23 7.41 15.27
C GLU A 61 3.58 6.45 14.27
N LEU A 62 4.33 5.49 13.73
CA LEU A 62 3.80 4.47 12.83
C LEU A 62 2.71 3.62 13.48
N ARG A 63 2.87 3.24 14.74
CA ARG A 63 1.83 2.49 15.47
C ARG A 63 0.55 3.32 15.64
N ALA A 64 0.68 4.64 15.85
CA ALA A 64 -0.47 5.55 15.90
C ALA A 64 -1.13 5.69 14.53
N ALA A 65 -0.35 5.84 13.45
CA ALA A 65 -0.85 5.88 12.07
C ALA A 65 -1.56 4.57 11.69
N CYS A 66 -0.98 3.42 12.00
CA CYS A 66 -1.62 2.11 11.80
C CYS A 66 -2.96 2.00 12.53
N LYS A 67 -3.06 2.52 13.75
CA LYS A 67 -4.32 2.56 14.50
C LYS A 67 -5.35 3.47 13.82
N ALA A 68 -4.94 4.64 13.34
CA ALA A 68 -5.81 5.56 12.62
C ALA A 68 -6.35 4.96 11.32
N LEU A 69 -5.50 4.24 10.57
CA LEU A 69 -5.85 3.55 9.32
C LEU A 69 -6.62 2.24 9.53
N GLY A 70 -6.63 1.68 10.75
CA GLY A 70 -7.24 0.39 11.04
C GLY A 70 -6.41 -0.82 10.57
N VAL A 71 -5.08 -0.66 10.43
CA VAL A 71 -4.16 -1.75 10.07
C VAL A 71 -4.23 -2.87 11.12
N LYS A 72 -4.46 -4.11 10.68
CA LYS A 72 -4.63 -5.26 11.55
C LYS A 72 -3.32 -5.80 12.12
N ALA A 73 -2.26 -5.76 11.32
CA ALA A 73 -0.96 -6.29 11.69
C ALA A 73 0.16 -5.37 11.18
N LEU A 74 1.11 -5.05 12.06
CA LEU A 74 2.33 -4.31 11.75
C LEU A 74 3.53 -5.22 12.01
N GLN A 75 4.42 -5.33 11.03
CA GLN A 75 5.64 -6.10 11.09
C GLN A 75 6.85 -5.24 10.72
N PHE A 76 7.87 -5.23 11.56
CA PHE A 76 9.20 -4.70 11.25
C PHE A 76 10.10 -5.84 10.80
N LEU A 77 10.88 -5.65 9.72
CA LEU A 77 11.89 -6.63 9.30
C LEU A 77 13.16 -6.53 10.14
N GLY A 78 13.37 -5.40 10.81
CA GLY A 78 14.48 -5.21 11.76
C GLY A 78 15.79 -4.75 11.12
N TYR A 79 15.75 -4.24 9.91
CA TYR A 79 16.92 -3.64 9.25
C TYR A 79 17.10 -2.19 9.67
N ARG A 80 18.30 -1.67 9.43
CA ARG A 80 18.68 -0.31 9.78
C ARG A 80 18.41 0.65 8.62
N ASP A 81 17.80 1.79 8.91
CA ASP A 81 17.51 2.87 7.97
C ASP A 81 18.79 3.41 7.32
N GLY A 82 18.72 3.65 6.01
CA GLY A 82 19.82 4.16 5.18
C GLY A 82 20.90 3.14 4.83
N THR A 83 20.67 1.83 5.07
CA THR A 83 21.68 0.79 4.83
C THR A 83 21.17 -0.44 4.10
N LEU A 84 19.93 -0.41 3.58
CA LEU A 84 19.32 -1.62 3.02
C LEU A 84 20.04 -2.13 1.76
N ASP A 85 20.65 -1.25 0.99
CA ASP A 85 21.45 -1.59 -0.18
C ASP A 85 22.76 -2.34 0.14
N GLN A 86 23.15 -2.37 1.43
CA GLN A 86 24.35 -3.05 1.93
C GLN A 86 24.03 -4.40 2.60
N VAL A 87 22.76 -4.76 2.69
CA VAL A 87 22.29 -5.99 3.34
C VAL A 87 22.21 -7.15 2.35
N ASP A 88 22.49 -8.38 2.81
CA ASP A 88 22.19 -9.56 2.01
C ASP A 88 20.68 -9.68 1.79
N ASN A 89 20.28 -9.62 0.54
CA ASN A 89 18.88 -9.67 0.14
C ASN A 89 18.19 -11.00 0.49
N HIS A 90 18.95 -12.08 0.70
CA HIS A 90 18.39 -13.42 0.90
C HIS A 90 17.48 -13.47 2.12
N ASP A 91 17.98 -13.03 3.28
CA ASP A 91 17.25 -13.11 4.54
C ASP A 91 15.98 -12.24 4.53
N ALA A 92 16.05 -11.05 3.95
CA ALA A 92 14.90 -10.16 3.81
C ALA A 92 13.80 -10.79 2.92
N ILE A 93 14.21 -11.37 1.79
CA ILE A 93 13.30 -12.06 0.88
C ILE A 93 12.64 -13.26 1.57
N GLU A 94 13.38 -14.08 2.31
CA GLU A 94 12.83 -15.23 3.04
C GLU A 94 11.86 -14.80 4.14
N GLN A 95 12.15 -13.71 4.89
CA GLN A 95 11.21 -13.15 5.85
C GLN A 95 9.89 -12.74 5.19
N LEU A 96 9.96 -12.01 4.06
CA LEU A 96 8.77 -11.62 3.30
C LEU A 96 7.97 -12.82 2.78
N ILE A 97 8.64 -13.85 2.29
CA ILE A 97 7.99 -15.10 1.85
C ILE A 97 7.26 -15.78 3.01
N ALA A 98 7.89 -15.84 4.19
CA ALA A 98 7.26 -16.42 5.38
C ALA A 98 6.00 -15.64 5.80
N LEU A 99 6.03 -14.30 5.73
CA LEU A 99 4.87 -13.46 5.98
C LEU A 99 3.78 -13.68 4.93
N MET A 100 4.11 -13.73 3.64
CA MET A 100 3.16 -14.03 2.56
C MET A 100 2.53 -15.41 2.70
N ARG A 101 3.32 -16.42 3.12
CA ARG A 101 2.82 -17.78 3.38
C ARG A 101 1.78 -17.80 4.49
N THR A 102 1.99 -17.02 5.55
CA THR A 102 1.10 -16.98 6.72
C THR A 102 -0.12 -16.12 6.48
N PHE A 103 0.07 -14.91 5.97
CA PHE A 103 -1.01 -13.95 5.77
C PHE A 103 -1.86 -14.23 4.54
N ARG A 104 -1.27 -14.83 3.47
CA ARG A 104 -1.96 -15.16 2.21
C ARG A 104 -2.62 -13.94 1.57
N PRO A 105 -1.87 -12.88 1.22
CA PRO A 105 -2.44 -11.67 0.64
C PRO A 105 -3.10 -11.92 -0.71
N ASP A 106 -4.28 -11.33 -0.91
CA ASP A 106 -4.92 -11.26 -2.23
C ASP A 106 -4.24 -10.22 -3.12
N ALA A 107 -3.73 -9.13 -2.51
CA ALA A 107 -2.95 -8.10 -3.19
C ALA A 107 -1.76 -7.65 -2.33
N ILE A 108 -0.68 -7.28 -3.01
CA ILE A 108 0.51 -6.68 -2.41
C ILE A 108 0.76 -5.34 -3.09
N ILE A 109 1.03 -4.31 -2.30
CA ILE A 109 1.46 -2.99 -2.78
C ILE A 109 2.86 -2.71 -2.23
N THR A 110 3.77 -2.24 -3.10
CA THR A 110 5.13 -1.83 -2.75
C THR A 110 5.63 -0.76 -3.72
N PHE A 111 6.85 -0.29 -3.54
CA PHE A 111 7.48 0.68 -4.42
C PHE A 111 7.66 0.16 -5.85
N GLY A 112 7.72 1.09 -6.81
CA GLY A 112 8.23 0.84 -8.15
C GLY A 112 9.77 0.73 -8.20
N PRO A 113 10.34 0.40 -9.36
CA PRO A 113 11.79 0.19 -9.52
C PRO A 113 12.63 1.44 -9.30
N ASP A 114 12.02 2.62 -9.34
CA ASP A 114 12.64 3.92 -9.06
C ASP A 114 12.53 4.32 -7.58
N GLY A 115 11.81 3.52 -6.76
CA GLY A 115 11.57 3.84 -5.34
C GLY A 115 10.77 5.12 -5.12
N ILE A 116 10.02 5.60 -6.13
CA ILE A 116 9.26 6.87 -6.15
C ILE A 116 10.20 8.10 -6.13
N SER A 117 11.09 8.17 -5.15
CA SER A 117 12.02 9.32 -4.92
C SER A 117 13.46 9.03 -5.31
N GLY A 118 13.78 7.81 -5.73
CA GLY A 118 15.16 7.35 -5.94
C GLY A 118 15.88 6.99 -4.65
N HIS A 119 15.19 6.94 -3.49
CA HIS A 119 15.81 6.56 -2.22
C HIS A 119 16.35 5.12 -2.30
N PRO A 120 17.64 4.87 -1.94
CA PRO A 120 18.23 3.54 -2.05
C PRO A 120 17.45 2.45 -1.31
N ASP A 121 16.95 2.74 -0.11
CA ASP A 121 16.15 1.80 0.68
C ASP A 121 14.83 1.45 -0.01
N HIS A 122 14.14 2.43 -0.65
CA HIS A 122 12.91 2.16 -1.40
C HIS A 122 13.18 1.25 -2.62
N VAL A 123 14.28 1.50 -3.33
CA VAL A 123 14.71 0.65 -4.46
C VAL A 123 15.04 -0.77 -3.97
N THR A 124 15.68 -0.89 -2.82
CA THR A 124 16.01 -2.19 -2.22
C THR A 124 14.75 -2.93 -1.78
N VAL A 125 13.81 -2.27 -1.09
CA VAL A 125 12.53 -2.88 -0.69
C VAL A 125 11.70 -3.29 -1.91
N HIS A 126 11.70 -2.50 -3.00
CA HIS A 126 11.10 -2.92 -4.26
C HIS A 126 11.67 -4.25 -4.75
N GLN A 127 13.00 -4.41 -4.74
CA GLN A 127 13.66 -5.65 -5.18
C GLN A 127 13.29 -6.84 -4.29
N TRP A 128 13.32 -6.67 -2.98
CA TRP A 128 12.95 -7.71 -2.02
C TRP A 128 11.50 -8.17 -2.16
N ALA A 129 10.56 -7.20 -2.18
CA ALA A 129 9.14 -7.48 -2.29
C ALA A 129 8.78 -8.16 -3.62
N THR A 130 9.39 -7.70 -4.72
CA THR A 130 9.18 -8.28 -6.05
C THR A 130 9.70 -9.72 -6.12
N ALA A 131 10.93 -9.97 -5.64
CA ALA A 131 11.51 -11.31 -5.62
C ALA A 131 10.71 -12.27 -4.70
N ALA A 132 10.33 -11.81 -3.52
CA ALA A 132 9.49 -12.58 -2.60
C ALA A 132 8.13 -12.91 -3.22
N PHE A 133 7.47 -11.92 -3.86
CA PHE A 133 6.22 -12.16 -4.56
C PHE A 133 6.34 -13.20 -5.67
N GLN A 134 7.39 -13.14 -6.50
CA GLN A 134 7.59 -14.11 -7.58
C GLN A 134 7.71 -15.55 -7.07
N ARG A 135 8.30 -15.77 -5.90
CA ARG A 135 8.38 -17.09 -5.26
C ARG A 135 7.04 -17.47 -4.61
N ALA A 136 6.43 -16.55 -3.85
CA ALA A 136 5.17 -16.78 -3.15
C ALA A 136 4.00 -17.07 -4.11
N ARG A 137 3.92 -16.38 -5.26
CA ARG A 137 2.85 -16.63 -6.24
C ARG A 137 2.92 -18.01 -6.86
N ARG A 138 4.13 -18.54 -7.13
CA ARG A 138 4.32 -19.90 -7.65
C ARG A 138 3.83 -20.95 -6.67
N ALA A 139 3.92 -20.66 -5.37
CA ALA A 139 3.40 -21.49 -4.28
C ALA A 139 1.91 -21.24 -3.97
N GLY A 140 1.24 -20.32 -4.67
CA GLY A 140 -0.16 -19.96 -4.44
C GLY A 140 -0.41 -19.16 -3.16
N TRP A 141 0.61 -18.48 -2.64
CA TRP A 141 0.52 -17.72 -1.38
C TRP A 141 0.23 -16.24 -1.58
N ALA A 142 0.45 -15.69 -2.77
CA ALA A 142 0.14 -14.31 -3.15
C ALA A 142 -0.48 -14.29 -4.55
N ARG A 143 -1.38 -13.34 -4.82
CA ARG A 143 -2.17 -13.35 -6.06
C ARG A 143 -1.90 -12.17 -6.97
N ARG A 144 -1.75 -10.94 -6.44
CA ARG A 144 -1.61 -9.71 -7.20
C ARG A 144 -0.46 -8.88 -6.65
N LEU A 145 0.24 -8.16 -7.54
CA LEU A 145 1.32 -7.23 -7.19
C LEU A 145 1.08 -5.91 -7.90
N TYR A 146 1.19 -4.84 -7.13
CA TYR A 146 1.09 -3.46 -7.58
C TYR A 146 2.29 -2.65 -7.13
N TYR A 147 2.73 -1.74 -7.99
CA TYR A 147 3.71 -0.73 -7.64
C TYR A 147 3.03 0.63 -7.46
N ILE A 148 3.44 1.34 -6.42
CA ILE A 148 3.03 2.72 -6.19
C ILE A 148 3.50 3.57 -7.37
N THR A 149 2.56 4.27 -8.00
CA THR A 149 2.84 5.15 -9.15
C THR A 149 2.09 6.46 -8.91
N PRO A 150 2.67 7.41 -8.16
CA PRO A 150 2.01 8.68 -7.88
C PRO A 150 1.62 9.38 -9.18
N SER A 151 0.40 9.90 -9.25
CA SER A 151 0.02 10.80 -10.35
C SER A 151 0.84 12.08 -10.29
N GLU A 152 0.95 12.81 -11.41
CA GLU A 152 1.64 14.11 -11.42
C GLU A 152 1.09 15.07 -10.37
N ALA A 153 -0.24 15.10 -10.20
CA ALA A 153 -0.89 15.93 -9.18
C ALA A 153 -0.53 15.50 -7.75
N THR A 154 -0.46 14.19 -7.49
CA THR A 154 -0.03 13.66 -6.19
C THR A 154 1.45 13.92 -5.94
N ALA A 155 2.29 13.74 -6.95
CA ALA A 155 3.72 14.00 -6.87
C ALA A 155 4.02 15.49 -6.57
N GLN A 156 3.33 16.41 -7.23
CA GLN A 156 3.46 17.84 -6.98
C GLN A 156 3.02 18.24 -5.56
N GLY A 157 1.90 17.69 -5.08
CA GLY A 157 1.40 17.97 -3.73
C GLY A 157 2.28 17.41 -2.61
N CYS A 158 3.07 16.36 -2.86
CA CYS A 158 3.96 15.73 -1.89
C CYS A 158 5.44 16.11 -2.07
N GLY A 159 5.77 17.00 -3.02
CA GLY A 159 7.15 17.42 -3.29
C GLY A 159 8.03 16.31 -3.92
N VAL A 160 7.42 15.25 -4.44
CA VAL A 160 8.10 14.14 -5.10
C VAL A 160 8.27 14.48 -6.58
N PRO A 161 9.47 14.35 -7.16
CA PRO A 161 9.64 14.57 -8.60
C PRO A 161 8.81 13.55 -9.39
N PRO A 162 8.20 13.94 -10.54
CA PRO A 162 7.46 13.00 -11.38
C PRO A 162 8.37 11.83 -11.76
N SER A 163 7.88 10.60 -11.54
CA SER A 163 8.62 9.37 -11.84
C SER A 163 9.00 9.35 -13.32
N SER A 164 10.31 9.33 -13.61
CA SER A 164 10.83 9.28 -14.98
C SER A 164 10.75 7.87 -15.59
N LYS A 165 10.43 6.86 -14.79
CA LYS A 165 10.37 5.46 -15.22
C LYS A 165 8.95 4.91 -15.00
N GLN A 166 8.03 5.28 -15.88
CA GLN A 166 6.74 4.58 -15.93
C GLN A 166 7.00 3.12 -16.30
N VAL A 167 6.71 2.23 -15.37
CA VAL A 167 6.60 0.80 -15.67
C VAL A 167 5.33 0.64 -16.49
N GLY A 168 5.44 0.26 -17.76
CA GLY A 168 4.28 -0.02 -18.60
C GLY A 168 3.43 -1.12 -17.95
N GLY A 169 2.13 -0.89 -17.82
CA GLY A 169 1.20 -1.85 -17.23
C GLY A 169 -0.19 -1.24 -17.05
N ALA A 170 -1.15 -2.06 -16.67
CA ALA A 170 -2.49 -1.60 -16.33
C ALA A 170 -2.47 -0.77 -15.05
N VAL A 171 -3.27 0.28 -14.99
CA VAL A 171 -3.32 1.22 -13.87
C VAL A 171 -4.51 0.89 -12.97
N ALA A 172 -4.27 0.71 -11.68
CA ALA A 172 -5.31 0.72 -10.67
C ALA A 172 -5.49 2.16 -10.18
N PHE A 173 -6.68 2.69 -10.37
CA PHE A 173 -7.06 4.05 -10.04
C PHE A 173 -8.07 4.00 -8.90
N ILE A 174 -7.59 4.17 -7.68
CA ILE A 174 -8.40 3.94 -6.48
C ILE A 174 -8.97 5.27 -5.98
N ASP A 175 -10.30 5.40 -6.05
CA ASP A 175 -11.00 6.51 -5.42
C ASP A 175 -10.94 6.36 -3.89
N VAL A 176 -10.33 7.32 -3.24
CA VAL A 176 -10.14 7.41 -1.79
C VAL A 176 -10.81 8.64 -1.18
N GLY A 177 -11.65 9.35 -1.94
CA GLY A 177 -12.29 10.60 -1.53
C GLY A 177 -12.97 10.52 -0.16
N ALA A 178 -13.74 9.44 0.09
CA ALA A 178 -14.40 9.21 1.37
C ALA A 178 -13.44 8.89 2.53
N HIS A 179 -12.15 8.67 2.27
CA HIS A 179 -11.15 8.25 3.23
C HIS A 179 -10.02 9.27 3.46
N LEU A 180 -10.09 10.45 2.81
CA LEU A 180 -9.03 11.46 2.89
C LEU A 180 -8.81 11.98 4.30
N VAL A 181 -9.88 12.19 5.08
CA VAL A 181 -9.76 12.61 6.49
C VAL A 181 -9.01 11.56 7.32
N THR A 182 -9.28 10.28 7.10
CA THR A 182 -8.56 9.19 7.78
C THR A 182 -7.09 9.15 7.35
N LYS A 183 -6.81 9.35 6.06
CA LYS A 183 -5.46 9.46 5.53
C LYS A 183 -4.69 10.61 6.17
N VAL A 184 -5.28 11.82 6.23
CA VAL A 184 -4.65 12.99 6.87
C VAL A 184 -4.35 12.72 8.34
N ARG A 185 -5.27 12.13 9.09
CA ARG A 185 -5.03 11.76 10.50
C ARG A 185 -3.85 10.81 10.66
N ALA A 186 -3.68 9.86 9.74
CA ALA A 186 -2.52 8.98 9.74
C ALA A 186 -1.23 9.74 9.42
N MET A 187 -1.23 10.59 8.40
CA MET A 187 -0.08 11.46 8.06
C MET A 187 0.33 12.33 9.25
N GLN A 188 -0.63 12.94 9.96
CA GLN A 188 -0.37 13.78 11.14
C GLN A 188 0.21 13.01 12.34
N CYS A 189 0.05 11.67 12.39
CA CYS A 189 0.70 10.86 13.40
C CYS A 189 2.23 10.87 13.26
N HIS A 190 2.78 11.11 12.07
CA HIS A 190 4.21 11.21 11.79
C HIS A 190 4.74 12.61 12.05
N ALA A 191 4.48 13.16 13.23
CA ALA A 191 4.79 14.55 13.59
C ALA A 191 6.28 14.89 13.46
N SER A 192 7.18 13.93 13.74
CA SER A 192 8.63 14.10 13.60
C SER A 192 9.06 14.35 12.14
N GLN A 193 8.24 13.95 11.15
CA GLN A 193 8.49 14.11 9.73
C GLN A 193 7.86 15.40 9.15
N GLN A 194 7.31 16.25 10.02
CA GLN A 194 6.71 17.55 9.66
C GLN A 194 5.73 17.43 8.47
N PRO A 195 4.66 16.64 8.62
CA PRO A 195 3.71 16.45 7.52
C PRO A 195 3.16 17.79 7.03
N PRO A 196 2.95 17.97 5.71
CA PRO A 196 2.57 19.25 5.12
C PRO A 196 1.19 19.76 5.55
N PHE A 197 0.42 18.92 6.23
CA PHE A 197 -0.96 19.21 6.64
C PHE A 197 -1.07 19.24 8.16
N ALA A 198 -0.74 20.41 8.74
CA ALA A 198 -1.02 20.70 10.15
C ALA A 198 -2.46 21.26 10.30
N GLY A 199 -3.08 21.06 11.47
CA GLY A 199 -4.38 21.63 11.79
C GLY A 199 -5.55 20.67 11.62
N ASP A 200 -6.71 21.20 11.18
CA ASP A 200 -7.94 20.40 11.05
C ASP A 200 -7.81 19.38 9.91
N PRO A 201 -8.00 18.06 10.22
CA PRO A 201 -7.93 17.02 9.21
C PRO A 201 -8.96 17.17 8.07
N GLU A 202 -10.12 17.76 8.31
CA GLU A 202 -11.16 17.95 7.29
C GLU A 202 -10.75 19.06 6.30
N GLU A 203 -10.21 20.16 6.81
CA GLU A 203 -9.66 21.24 5.99
C GLU A 203 -8.47 20.74 5.17
N ALA A 204 -7.53 20.04 5.78
CA ALA A 204 -6.38 19.46 5.11
C ALA A 204 -6.77 18.42 4.04
N ALA A 205 -7.76 17.58 4.31
CA ALA A 205 -8.27 16.60 3.36
C ALA A 205 -8.84 17.23 2.09
N SER A 206 -9.43 18.42 2.19
CA SER A 206 -9.98 19.14 1.03
C SER A 206 -8.91 19.57 0.01
N GLN A 207 -7.64 19.58 0.40
CA GLN A 207 -6.50 19.95 -0.44
C GLN A 207 -5.86 18.74 -1.13
N LEU A 208 -6.24 17.52 -0.76
CA LEU A 208 -5.68 16.29 -1.30
C LEU A 208 -6.41 15.83 -2.56
N VAL A 209 -5.64 15.16 -3.42
CA VAL A 209 -6.20 14.46 -4.57
C VAL A 209 -6.97 13.23 -4.07
N CYS A 210 -8.19 13.04 -4.59
CA CYS A 210 -9.10 11.97 -4.16
C CYS A 210 -8.77 10.58 -4.74
N HIS A 211 -7.65 10.43 -5.42
CA HIS A 211 -7.24 9.16 -6.03
C HIS A 211 -5.82 8.79 -5.65
N GLU A 212 -5.61 7.50 -5.44
CA GLU A 212 -4.28 6.89 -5.36
C GLU A 212 -4.09 5.93 -6.54
N THR A 213 -2.91 5.93 -7.13
CA THR A 213 -2.65 5.21 -8.37
C THR A 213 -1.52 4.19 -8.21
N PHE A 214 -1.73 3.03 -8.80
CA PHE A 214 -0.80 1.92 -8.76
C PHE A 214 -0.67 1.27 -10.13
N THR A 215 0.53 0.84 -10.51
CA THR A 215 0.72 0.03 -11.71
C THR A 215 0.59 -1.43 -11.34
N ARG A 216 -0.32 -2.15 -12.00
CA ARG A 216 -0.46 -3.60 -11.83
C ARG A 216 0.69 -4.32 -12.54
N ILE A 217 1.44 -5.11 -11.77
CA ILE A 217 2.56 -5.91 -12.25
C ILE A 217 2.13 -7.36 -12.48
N TRP A 218 1.21 -7.84 -11.63
CA TRP A 218 0.68 -9.21 -11.75
C TRP A 218 -0.78 -9.27 -11.26
N PRO A 219 -1.67 -9.98 -11.95
CA PRO A 219 -1.43 -10.67 -13.23
C PRO A 219 -1.20 -9.70 -14.38
N THR A 220 -0.55 -10.16 -15.45
CA THR A 220 -0.26 -9.34 -16.63
C THR A 220 -1.46 -9.21 -17.59
N ASN A 221 -2.49 -10.02 -17.39
CA ASN A 221 -3.77 -10.00 -18.11
C ASN A 221 -4.85 -9.36 -17.25
N GLY A 222 -5.88 -8.81 -17.88
CA GLY A 222 -7.02 -8.13 -17.25
C GLY A 222 -7.25 -6.75 -17.86
N PRO A 223 -8.16 -5.96 -17.31
CA PRO A 223 -8.47 -4.62 -17.82
C PRO A 223 -7.27 -3.69 -17.70
N ASP A 224 -7.17 -2.69 -18.58
CA ASP A 224 -6.10 -1.68 -18.55
C ASP A 224 -6.28 -0.69 -17.40
N ILE A 225 -7.51 -0.50 -16.93
CA ILE A 225 -7.85 0.35 -15.79
C ILE A 225 -8.63 -0.48 -14.77
N GLU A 226 -8.25 -0.38 -13.51
CA GLU A 226 -8.89 -1.03 -12.37
C GLU A 226 -9.29 0.02 -11.31
N GLU A 227 -10.44 -0.19 -10.68
CA GLU A 227 -10.95 0.64 -9.58
C GLU A 227 -10.71 -0.03 -8.20
N THR A 228 -10.06 -1.17 -8.20
CA THR A 228 -9.72 -1.94 -7.00
C THR A 228 -8.41 -2.68 -7.19
N VAL A 229 -7.66 -2.88 -6.12
CA VAL A 229 -6.46 -3.72 -6.11
C VAL A 229 -6.77 -5.22 -5.96
N PHE A 230 -8.04 -5.58 -5.82
CA PHE A 230 -8.49 -6.97 -5.71
C PHE A 230 -9.13 -7.45 -7.02
N GLU A 231 -9.30 -8.77 -7.14
CA GLU A 231 -10.11 -9.31 -8.22
C GLU A 231 -11.53 -8.72 -8.14
N PRO A 232 -12.08 -8.20 -9.25
CA PRO A 232 -13.48 -7.81 -9.28
C PRO A 232 -14.33 -9.03 -8.88
N ALA A 233 -15.40 -8.79 -8.12
CA ALA A 233 -16.36 -9.84 -7.82
C ALA A 233 -16.82 -10.47 -9.14
N ALA A 234 -16.79 -11.81 -9.23
CA ALA A 234 -17.31 -12.49 -10.41
C ALA A 234 -18.72 -11.95 -10.70
N PRO A 235 -19.03 -11.59 -11.97
CA PRO A 235 -20.33 -11.07 -12.30
C PRO A 235 -21.38 -12.08 -11.81
N GLN A 236 -22.28 -11.63 -10.93
CA GLN A 236 -23.39 -12.47 -10.51
C GLN A 236 -24.12 -12.88 -11.78
N ARG A 237 -24.15 -14.18 -12.11
CA ARG A 237 -24.96 -14.70 -13.19
C ARG A 237 -26.39 -14.23 -12.89
N ARG A 238 -26.87 -13.26 -13.68
CA ARG A 238 -28.29 -12.92 -13.64
C ARG A 238 -29.02 -14.24 -13.90
N GLN A 239 -29.77 -14.71 -12.90
CA GLN A 239 -30.71 -15.80 -13.15
C GLN A 239 -31.58 -15.35 -14.32
N PRO A 240 -31.74 -16.16 -15.36
CA PRO A 240 -32.69 -15.83 -16.43
C PRO A 240 -34.04 -15.59 -15.75
N LEU A 241 -34.64 -14.43 -16.02
CA LEU A 241 -36.00 -14.14 -15.58
C LEU A 241 -36.87 -15.31 -16.08
N GLY A 242 -37.48 -16.02 -15.13
CA GLY A 242 -38.32 -17.13 -15.43
C GLY A 242 -39.33 -16.72 -16.49
N THR A 243 -39.44 -17.52 -17.55
CA THR A 243 -40.41 -17.35 -18.62
C THR A 243 -41.79 -17.19 -17.99
N PRO A 244 -42.57 -16.14 -18.30
CA PRO A 244 -43.92 -16.00 -17.75
C PRO A 244 -44.76 -17.18 -18.25
N VAL A 245 -45.26 -17.98 -17.32
CA VAL A 245 -46.23 -19.03 -17.62
C VAL A 245 -47.55 -18.33 -17.88
N PHE A 246 -47.95 -18.23 -19.16
CA PHE A 246 -49.30 -17.82 -19.50
C PHE A 246 -50.25 -18.96 -19.14
N VAL A 247 -51.04 -18.78 -18.07
CA VAL A 247 -52.17 -19.63 -17.78
C VAL A 247 -53.30 -19.20 -18.72
N ALA A 248 -53.66 -20.05 -19.64
CA ALA A 248 -54.84 -19.86 -20.47
C ALA A 248 -56.08 -19.99 -19.58
N ALA A 249 -56.89 -18.93 -19.53
CA ALA A 249 -58.22 -18.99 -18.93
C ALA A 249 -59.18 -19.73 -19.92
N ASN A 250 -59.79 -20.81 -19.42
CA ASN A 250 -60.98 -21.42 -20.01
C ASN A 250 -62.22 -20.72 -19.52
#